data_b9ce2f64c9f6ea431715338bd15e95e7
#
_entry.id   b9ce2f64c9f6ea431715338bd15e95e7
#
_cell.length_a   1.000
_cell.length_b   1.000
_cell.length_c   1.000
_cell.angle_alpha   90.00
_cell.angle_beta   90.00
_cell.angle_gamma   90.00
#
_symmetry.space_group_name_H-M   'P 1'
#
loop_
_entity.id
_entity.type
_entity.pdbx_description
1 polymer ?
#
loop_
_entity_poly.entity_id
_entity_poly.type
_entity_poly.pdbx_seq_one_letter_code
_entity_poly.pdbx_strand_id
1 'polypeptide(L)'
;MEIIYCDVLIIGSGGAGLRAAIEAKETFQEGKVLLISKGIVGRSGVTATACSDRMAFHATLPYTEPGGPDNWKYHAEDIYRIGGYVSDGDLALILAKEAREAFEYLDRLGVPFVKKENGRVDQFITDGSE
;
A
#
# COMPACT_ATOMS: atom_id res chain seq x y z
N MET A 1 25.28 -12.73 -26.03
CA MET A 1 24.50 -11.83 -25.18
C MET A 1 23.05 -12.04 -25.57
N GLU A 2 22.21 -12.42 -24.62
CA GLU A 2 20.77 -12.55 -24.86
C GLU A 2 20.11 -11.19 -24.68
N ILE A 3 19.21 -10.80 -25.58
CA ILE A 3 18.47 -9.54 -25.55
C ILE A 3 16.99 -9.90 -25.47
N ILE A 4 16.31 -9.38 -24.46
CA ILE A 4 14.87 -9.57 -24.26
C ILE A 4 14.18 -8.23 -24.52
N TYR A 5 13.18 -8.24 -25.40
CA TYR A 5 12.35 -7.05 -25.68
C TYR A 5 11.06 -7.10 -24.87
N CYS A 6 10.66 -5.96 -24.37
CA CYS A 6 9.38 -5.77 -23.66
C CYS A 6 8.85 -4.36 -23.94
N ASP A 7 7.56 -4.16 -23.72
CA ASP A 7 6.89 -2.86 -23.82
C ASP A 7 6.99 -2.07 -22.52
N VAL A 8 6.92 -2.78 -21.39
CA VAL A 8 7.07 -2.20 -20.06
C VAL A 8 8.09 -3.00 -19.26
N LEU A 9 9.13 -2.33 -18.80
CA LEU A 9 10.14 -2.91 -17.90
C LEU A 9 9.98 -2.38 -16.49
N ILE A 10 9.82 -3.28 -15.52
CA ILE A 10 9.75 -2.96 -14.10
C ILE A 10 10.99 -3.53 -13.40
N ILE A 11 11.70 -2.69 -12.70
CA ILE A 11 12.92 -3.05 -11.97
C ILE A 11 12.64 -3.09 -10.49
N GLY A 12 12.63 -4.28 -9.91
CA GLY A 12 12.33 -4.54 -8.50
C GLY A 12 10.98 -5.23 -8.29
N SER A 13 10.97 -6.23 -7.41
CA SER A 13 9.79 -7.05 -7.08
C SER A 13 9.31 -6.84 -5.64
N GLY A 14 9.52 -5.67 -5.08
CA GLY A 14 8.86 -5.25 -3.83
C GLY A 14 7.38 -4.92 -4.06
N GLY A 15 6.65 -4.55 -3.03
CA GLY A 15 5.21 -4.24 -3.11
C GLY A 15 4.85 -3.26 -4.23
N ALA A 16 5.60 -2.16 -4.35
CA ALA A 16 5.39 -1.16 -5.40
C ALA A 16 5.62 -1.71 -6.81
N GLY A 17 6.72 -2.47 -7.01
CA GLY A 17 7.03 -3.07 -8.32
C GLY A 17 6.01 -4.12 -8.73
N LEU A 18 5.54 -4.94 -7.81
CA LEU A 18 4.48 -5.92 -8.07
C LEU A 18 3.16 -5.23 -8.41
N ARG A 19 2.77 -4.19 -7.67
CA ARG A 19 1.54 -3.43 -7.96
C ARG A 19 1.63 -2.75 -9.34
N ALA A 20 2.78 -2.16 -9.66
CA ALA A 20 3.01 -1.56 -10.97
C ALA A 20 2.94 -2.59 -12.12
N ALA A 21 3.47 -3.80 -11.90
CA ALA A 21 3.42 -4.87 -12.90
C ALA A 21 1.99 -5.35 -13.17
N ILE A 22 1.19 -5.49 -12.10
CA ILE A 22 -0.22 -5.87 -12.19
C ILE A 22 -0.97 -4.79 -12.97
N GLU A 23 -0.87 -3.53 -12.55
CA GLU A 23 -1.55 -2.41 -13.20
C GLU A 23 -1.17 -2.27 -14.68
N ALA A 24 0.13 -2.35 -14.98
CA ALA A 24 0.62 -2.29 -16.36
C ALA A 24 0.00 -3.41 -17.21
N LYS A 25 -0.11 -4.63 -16.68
CA LYS A 25 -0.68 -5.75 -17.42
C LYS A 25 -2.20 -5.69 -17.54
N GLU A 26 -2.91 -5.20 -16.53
CA GLU A 26 -4.36 -4.98 -16.56
C GLU A 26 -4.74 -3.89 -17.56
N THR A 27 -3.97 -2.80 -17.62
CA THR A 27 -4.20 -1.66 -18.52
C THR A 27 -3.75 -1.95 -19.96
N PHE A 28 -2.65 -2.68 -20.12
CA PHE A 28 -2.07 -3.01 -21.42
C PHE A 28 -2.01 -4.54 -21.60
N GLN A 29 -3.17 -5.14 -21.82
CA GLN A 29 -3.33 -6.60 -21.90
C GLN A 29 -2.48 -7.26 -22.98
N GLU A 30 -2.34 -6.64 -24.15
CA GLU A 30 -1.54 -7.16 -25.27
C GLU A 30 -0.03 -6.91 -25.09
N GLY A 31 0.33 -5.95 -24.23
CA GLY A 31 1.73 -5.57 -23.98
C GLY A 31 2.51 -6.66 -23.24
N LYS A 32 3.80 -6.75 -23.58
CA LYS A 32 4.75 -7.59 -22.87
C LYS A 32 5.32 -6.83 -21.67
N VAL A 33 4.80 -7.13 -20.49
CA VAL A 33 5.32 -6.58 -19.23
C VAL A 33 6.41 -7.51 -18.70
N LEU A 34 7.59 -6.97 -18.44
CA LEU A 34 8.72 -7.68 -17.87
C LEU A 34 9.07 -7.09 -16.52
N LEU A 35 9.06 -7.93 -15.49
CA LEU A 35 9.55 -7.57 -14.16
C LEU A 35 10.87 -8.28 -13.91
N ILE A 36 11.91 -7.53 -13.55
CA ILE A 36 13.20 -8.07 -13.17
C ILE A 36 13.51 -7.76 -11.73
N SER A 37 14.14 -8.69 -11.04
CA SER A 37 14.46 -8.56 -9.62
C SER A 37 15.80 -9.18 -9.30
N LYS A 38 16.50 -8.59 -8.34
CA LYS A 38 17.73 -9.13 -7.77
C LYS A 38 17.46 -10.31 -6.84
N GLY A 39 16.27 -10.34 -6.23
CA GLY A 39 15.82 -11.37 -5.31
C GLY A 39 14.65 -12.19 -5.84
N ILE A 40 14.18 -13.11 -5.05
CA ILE A 40 13.04 -13.98 -5.38
C ILE A 40 11.74 -13.17 -5.33
N VAL A 41 10.98 -13.20 -6.42
CA VAL A 41 9.66 -12.54 -6.50
C VAL A 41 8.73 -13.08 -5.42
N GLY A 42 8.06 -12.20 -4.69
CA GLY A 42 7.15 -12.54 -3.59
C GLY A 42 7.84 -12.92 -2.27
N ARG A 43 9.18 -13.00 -2.23
CA ARG A 43 9.94 -13.35 -1.03
C ARG A 43 11.03 -12.35 -0.67
N SER A 44 11.25 -11.36 -1.49
CA SER A 44 12.26 -10.32 -1.29
C SER A 44 11.65 -8.93 -1.33
N GLY A 45 12.34 -7.99 -0.72
CA GLY A 45 11.86 -6.62 -0.54
C GLY A 45 11.21 -6.39 0.82
N VAL A 46 11.14 -5.14 1.23
CA VAL A 46 10.68 -4.76 2.58
C VAL A 46 9.26 -5.26 2.86
N THR A 47 8.34 -5.15 1.91
CA THR A 47 6.95 -5.59 2.08
C THR A 47 6.85 -7.09 2.42
N ALA A 48 7.69 -7.93 1.80
CA ALA A 48 7.68 -9.37 2.02
C ALA A 48 8.43 -9.80 3.28
N THR A 49 9.40 -9.01 3.74
CA THR A 49 10.30 -9.35 4.85
C THR A 49 10.01 -8.56 6.13
N ALA A 50 9.22 -7.51 6.02
CA ALA A 50 8.78 -6.77 7.20
C ALA A 50 7.92 -7.68 8.09
N CYS A 51 8.35 -7.86 9.32
CA CYS A 51 7.69 -8.73 10.29
C CYS A 51 7.82 -8.11 11.68
N SER A 52 6.71 -7.77 12.27
CA SER A 52 6.63 -7.43 13.68
C SER A 52 5.18 -7.59 14.17
N ASP A 53 5.02 -7.71 15.47
CA ASP A 53 3.72 -7.70 16.14
C ASP A 53 3.00 -6.34 16.08
N ARG A 54 3.72 -5.31 15.64
CA ARG A 54 3.22 -3.93 15.48
C ARG A 54 3.06 -3.51 14.02
N MET A 55 3.27 -4.42 13.08
CA MET A 55 3.11 -4.08 11.68
C MET A 55 1.63 -3.95 11.33
N ALA A 56 1.26 -2.79 10.81
CA ALA A 56 -0.11 -2.47 10.45
C ALA A 56 -0.17 -1.85 9.05
N PHE A 57 -1.30 -2.00 8.42
CA PHE A 57 -1.66 -1.21 7.24
C PHE A 57 -2.36 0.07 7.71
N HIS A 58 -1.74 1.21 7.46
CA HIS A 58 -2.27 2.50 7.89
C HIS A 58 -3.32 3.00 6.90
N ALA A 59 -4.57 3.03 7.34
CA ALA A 59 -5.68 3.58 6.55
C ALA A 59 -6.80 4.06 7.48
N THR A 60 -7.47 5.12 7.07
CA THR A 60 -8.74 5.51 7.65
C THR A 60 -9.88 4.88 6.85
N LEU A 61 -10.75 4.16 7.55
CA LEU A 61 -11.96 3.56 6.99
C LEU A 61 -13.18 4.41 7.39
N PRO A 62 -14.33 4.26 6.74
CA PRO A 62 -15.49 5.11 7.01
C PRO A 62 -15.96 5.10 8.47
N TYR A 63 -15.59 4.07 9.22
CA TYR A 63 -15.90 3.88 10.64
C TYR A 63 -14.69 4.11 11.57
N THR A 64 -13.54 4.57 11.02
CA THR A 64 -12.40 5.01 11.85
C THR A 64 -12.76 6.34 12.49
N GLU A 65 -12.62 6.45 13.80
CA GLU A 65 -12.88 7.69 14.52
C GLU A 65 -11.73 8.72 14.30
N PRO A 66 -12.07 10.01 14.18
CA PRO A 66 -13.42 10.56 14.01
C PRO A 66 -13.98 10.19 12.64
N GLY A 67 -15.23 9.69 12.62
CA GLY A 67 -15.87 9.23 11.40
C GLY A 67 -16.12 10.34 10.36
N GLY A 68 -16.56 9.92 9.19
CA GLY A 68 -16.95 10.84 8.13
C GLY A 68 -16.15 10.67 6.82
N PRO A 69 -16.62 11.32 5.74
CA PRO A 69 -16.03 11.16 4.41
C PRO A 69 -14.62 11.74 4.30
N ASP A 70 -14.29 12.67 5.16
CA ASP A 70 -13.03 13.42 5.15
C ASP A 70 -12.04 12.98 6.24
N ASN A 71 -12.31 11.88 6.93
CA ASN A 71 -11.47 11.43 8.05
C ASN A 71 -10.02 11.07 7.62
N TRP A 72 -9.79 10.80 6.34
CA TRP A 72 -8.44 10.62 5.78
C TRP A 72 -7.53 11.85 5.97
N LYS A 73 -8.10 13.04 6.19
CA LYS A 73 -7.32 14.26 6.45
C LYS A 73 -6.54 14.19 7.76
N TYR A 74 -7.09 13.53 8.78
CA TYR A 74 -6.37 13.27 10.04
C TYR A 74 -5.17 12.37 9.80
N HIS A 75 -5.30 11.34 8.95
CA HIS A 75 -4.17 10.49 8.58
C HIS A 75 -3.08 11.27 7.84
N ALA A 76 -3.45 12.17 6.93
CA ALA A 76 -2.50 13.04 6.24
C ALA A 76 -1.77 13.98 7.22
N GLU A 77 -2.50 14.54 8.17
CA GLU A 77 -1.94 15.39 9.23
C GLU A 77 -0.94 14.62 10.11
N ASP A 78 -1.29 13.38 10.50
CA ASP A 78 -0.40 12.50 11.25
C ASP A 78 0.89 12.22 10.49
N ILE A 79 0.83 11.87 9.21
CA ILE A 79 2.00 11.64 8.37
C ILE A 79 2.93 12.87 8.39
N TYR A 80 2.35 14.05 8.25
CA TYR A 80 3.12 15.29 8.20
C TYR A 80 3.71 15.65 9.58
N ARG A 81 2.93 15.54 10.65
CA ARG A 81 3.33 15.83 12.02
C ARG A 81 4.39 14.84 12.53
N ILE A 82 4.16 13.53 12.36
CA ILE A 82 5.09 12.47 12.79
C ILE A 82 6.39 12.55 11.98
N GLY A 83 6.31 12.94 10.70
CA GLY A 83 7.45 13.22 9.86
C GLY A 83 8.22 14.48 10.23
N GLY A 84 7.91 15.14 11.37
CA GLY A 84 8.61 16.33 11.83
C GLY A 84 8.37 17.57 10.96
N TYR A 85 7.27 17.62 10.24
CA TYR A 85 6.90 18.69 9.32
C TYR A 85 7.84 18.88 8.12
N VAL A 86 8.64 17.85 7.82
CA VAL A 86 9.55 17.83 6.65
C VAL A 86 9.11 16.82 5.58
N SER A 87 8.00 16.11 5.81
CA SER A 87 7.39 15.24 4.81
C SER A 87 6.86 16.06 3.64
N ASP A 88 6.86 15.46 2.45
CA ASP A 88 6.18 16.05 1.29
C ASP A 88 4.68 16.04 1.55
N GLY A 89 4.07 17.25 1.65
CA GLY A 89 2.66 17.41 1.99
C GLY A 89 1.72 16.87 0.92
N ASP A 90 2.07 17.01 -0.35
CA ASP A 90 1.25 16.50 -1.45
C ASP A 90 1.23 14.97 -1.47
N LEU A 91 2.38 14.34 -1.26
CA LEU A 91 2.47 12.88 -1.14
C LEU A 91 1.74 12.35 0.09
N ALA A 92 1.79 13.07 1.21
CA ALA A 92 1.05 12.70 2.42
C ALA A 92 -0.47 12.73 2.19
N LEU A 93 -0.98 13.76 1.49
CA LEU A 93 -2.39 13.88 1.11
C LEU A 93 -2.82 12.74 0.17
N ILE A 94 -2.04 12.46 -0.87
CA ILE A 94 -2.33 11.39 -1.83
C ILE A 94 -2.37 10.04 -1.12
N LEU A 95 -1.33 9.73 -0.32
CA LEU A 95 -1.23 8.47 0.40
C LEU A 95 -2.43 8.27 1.33
N ALA A 96 -2.75 9.26 2.16
CA ALA A 96 -3.84 9.15 3.11
C ALA A 96 -5.21 9.00 2.43
N LYS A 97 -5.44 9.72 1.35
CA LYS A 97 -6.69 9.68 0.58
C LYS A 97 -6.90 8.33 -0.11
N GLU A 98 -5.83 7.78 -0.69
CA GLU A 98 -5.89 6.55 -1.48
C GLU A 98 -5.69 5.27 -0.64
N ALA A 99 -5.22 5.41 0.61
CA ALA A 99 -4.95 4.26 1.50
C ALA A 99 -6.18 3.36 1.70
N ARG A 100 -7.38 3.93 1.72
CA ARG A 100 -8.62 3.16 1.83
C ARG A 100 -8.83 2.24 0.64
N GLU A 101 -8.71 2.77 -0.58
CA GLU A 101 -8.89 1.99 -1.80
C GLU A 101 -7.83 0.89 -1.92
N ALA A 102 -6.59 1.22 -1.56
CA ALA A 102 -5.50 0.26 -1.51
C ALA A 102 -5.77 -0.85 -0.48
N PHE A 103 -6.32 -0.52 0.69
CA PHE A 103 -6.74 -1.51 1.69
C PHE A 103 -7.85 -2.43 1.14
N GLU A 104 -8.91 -1.86 0.55
CA GLU A 104 -10.01 -2.61 -0.03
C GLU A 104 -9.55 -3.53 -1.17
N TYR A 105 -8.56 -3.08 -1.97
CA TYR A 105 -7.92 -3.90 -2.99
C TYR A 105 -7.20 -5.11 -2.39
N LEU A 106 -6.41 -4.92 -1.34
CA LEU A 106 -5.71 -6.01 -0.65
C LEU A 106 -6.67 -6.99 0.02
N ASP A 107 -7.76 -6.50 0.63
CA ASP A 107 -8.80 -7.36 1.22
C ASP A 107 -9.48 -8.23 0.16
N ARG A 108 -9.76 -7.68 -1.02
CA ARG A 108 -10.27 -8.44 -2.17
C ARG A 108 -9.30 -9.50 -2.69
N LEU A 109 -8.00 -9.25 -2.61
CA LEU A 109 -6.97 -10.24 -2.94
C LEU A 109 -6.82 -11.36 -1.90
N GLY A 110 -7.53 -11.26 -0.78
CA GLY A 110 -7.52 -12.28 0.27
C GLY A 110 -6.42 -12.10 1.32
N VAL A 111 -5.85 -10.91 1.47
CA VAL A 111 -4.95 -10.62 2.58
C VAL A 111 -5.74 -10.79 3.90
N PRO A 112 -5.25 -11.61 4.84
CA PRO A 112 -6.01 -12.00 6.02
C PRO A 112 -5.98 -10.91 7.11
N PHE A 113 -6.63 -9.79 6.87
CA PHE A 113 -6.82 -8.76 7.90
C PHE A 113 -7.68 -9.30 9.04
N VAL A 114 -7.30 -9.00 10.27
CA VAL A 114 -8.09 -9.37 11.45
C VAL A 114 -9.41 -8.61 11.44
N LYS A 115 -10.52 -9.33 11.55
CA LYS A 115 -11.87 -8.76 11.54
C LYS A 115 -12.60 -9.10 12.85
N LYS A 116 -13.37 -8.14 13.34
CA LYS A 116 -14.28 -8.29 14.48
C LYS A 116 -15.50 -9.12 14.06
N GLU A 117 -16.29 -9.58 15.02
CA GLU A 117 -17.53 -10.35 14.80
C GLU A 117 -18.53 -9.64 13.87
N ASN A 118 -18.55 -8.31 13.87
CA ASN A 118 -19.39 -7.49 12.99
C ASN A 118 -18.85 -7.34 11.57
N GLY A 119 -17.76 -8.02 11.22
CA GLY A 119 -17.11 -8.00 9.91
C GLY A 119 -16.21 -6.77 9.67
N ARG A 120 -16.17 -5.81 10.57
CA ARG A 120 -15.25 -4.66 10.45
C ARG A 120 -13.83 -5.10 10.80
N VAL A 121 -12.86 -4.50 10.13
CA VAL A 121 -11.44 -4.71 10.44
C VAL A 121 -11.16 -4.25 11.87
N ASP A 122 -10.37 -5.02 12.57
CA ASP A 122 -9.89 -4.63 13.89
C ASP A 122 -8.78 -3.60 13.74
N GLN A 123 -9.10 -2.36 14.07
CA GLN A 123 -8.19 -1.23 13.99
C GLN A 123 -7.71 -0.83 15.38
N PHE A 124 -6.50 -0.35 15.45
CA PHE A 124 -5.92 0.24 16.66
C PHE A 124 -5.17 1.51 16.31
N ILE A 125 -5.03 2.39 17.28
CA ILE A 125 -4.25 3.61 17.13
C ILE A 125 -2.78 3.22 17.20
N THR A 126 -2.01 3.66 16.21
CA THR A 126 -0.57 3.43 16.16
C THR A 126 0.19 4.50 16.94
N ASP A 127 1.43 4.19 17.33
CA ASP A 127 2.29 5.13 18.04
C ASP A 127 2.43 6.44 17.23
N GLY A 128 2.08 7.56 17.83
CA GLY A 128 2.14 8.89 17.22
C GLY A 128 0.87 9.37 16.53
N SER A 129 -0.13 8.52 16.36
CA SER A 129 -1.48 8.94 15.91
C SER A 129 -2.30 9.44 17.12
N GLU A 130 -3.10 10.48 16.90
CA GLU A 130 -3.99 11.07 17.94
C GLU A 130 -5.46 10.98 17.50
#